data_93bc998779ef97976e0685d885516a74
#
_entry.id   93bc998779ef97976e0685d885516a74
#
_cell.length_a   1.000
_cell.length_b   1.000
_cell.length_c   1.000
_cell.angle_alpha   90.00
_cell.angle_beta   90.00
_cell.angle_gamma   90.00
#
_symmetry.space_group_name_H-M   'P 1'
#
loop_
_entity.id
_entity.type
_entity.pdbx_description
1 polymer ?
#
loop_
_entity_poly.entity_id
_entity_poly.type
_entity_poly.pdbx_seq_one_letter_code
_entity_poly.pdbx_strand_id
1 'polypeptide(L)'
;MSRIIPLAALALALGIPTAHAGSLFGSKKSSTPPKIAAKINHTVPQALLKDLAKASQSGLSLSPPPGMQVYMKAINGPRVAKGNKVGILYVGADFCPYCAGQRWALVMTLLRFGHFKGVEYMASSPTDVYSNTPTFSFLHSTYTSKYVKFEAVETADRMGHKLESMDKAQNAIFSKFDAPPYSPGYGSIPFVYVDGQYLVTRPMVSPNDLSGMDWEQIVASLNNPQSNLFQSVMPQINALTAAVCSLDGGDPDDVCSASGVMAANTILYRMAQQGQGSQQGK
;
A
#
# COMPACT_ATOMS: atom_id res chain seq x y z
N MET A 1 10.37 70.96 -60.15
CA MET A 1 10.79 69.79 -60.90
C MET A 1 11.77 68.97 -60.03
N SER A 2 11.24 68.08 -59.24
CA SER A 2 12.05 67.24 -58.31
C SER A 2 12.07 65.81 -58.85
N ARG A 3 13.24 65.29 -59.08
CA ARG A 3 13.44 63.91 -59.52
C ARG A 3 13.56 63.03 -58.26
N ILE A 4 12.69 62.00 -58.21
CA ILE A 4 12.74 60.96 -57.18
C ILE A 4 13.57 59.83 -57.70
N ILE A 5 14.60 59.42 -56.97
CA ILE A 5 15.45 58.23 -57.21
C ILE A 5 14.94 57.12 -56.33
N PRO A 6 14.63 55.90 -56.85
CA PRO A 6 14.25 54.82 -56.01
C PRO A 6 15.48 54.15 -55.38
N LEU A 7 15.46 53.95 -54.08
CA LEU A 7 16.38 53.13 -53.31
C LEU A 7 16.05 51.66 -53.50
N ALA A 8 16.99 50.88 -54.06
CA ALA A 8 16.92 49.46 -54.10
C ALA A 8 17.32 48.87 -52.72
N ALA A 9 16.39 48.22 -52.08
CA ALA A 9 16.66 47.48 -50.82
C ALA A 9 17.26 46.11 -51.14
N LEU A 10 18.54 45.95 -50.74
CA LEU A 10 19.25 44.68 -50.78
C LEU A 10 18.88 43.83 -49.56
N ALA A 11 18.08 42.82 -49.76
CA ALA A 11 17.71 41.88 -48.68
C ALA A 11 18.80 40.82 -48.51
N LEU A 12 19.63 40.94 -47.45
CA LEU A 12 20.50 39.87 -47.01
C LEU A 12 19.71 38.80 -46.32
N ALA A 13 19.55 37.63 -46.94
CA ALA A 13 18.99 36.46 -46.32
C ALA A 13 20.04 35.83 -45.38
N LEU A 14 19.93 36.11 -44.08
CA LEU A 14 20.66 35.39 -43.04
C LEU A 14 19.96 34.04 -42.84
N GLY A 15 20.54 32.97 -43.38
CA GLY A 15 20.12 31.59 -43.10
C GLY A 15 20.38 31.25 -41.62
N ILE A 16 19.30 31.18 -40.84
CA ILE A 16 19.35 30.64 -39.48
C ILE A 16 19.34 29.12 -39.60
N PRO A 17 20.34 28.39 -39.09
CA PRO A 17 20.26 26.94 -39.07
C PRO A 17 19.18 26.56 -38.04
N THR A 18 18.09 25.95 -38.50
CA THR A 18 17.12 25.30 -37.63
C THR A 18 17.80 24.11 -36.96
N ALA A 19 18.26 24.33 -35.75
CA ALA A 19 18.68 23.24 -34.87
C ALA A 19 17.46 22.35 -34.61
N HIS A 20 17.40 21.21 -35.24
CA HIS A 20 16.52 20.13 -34.87
C HIS A 20 16.98 19.68 -33.48
N ALA A 21 16.30 20.18 -32.43
CA ALA A 21 16.37 19.61 -31.09
C ALA A 21 15.74 18.21 -31.18
N GLY A 22 16.54 17.24 -31.58
CA GLY A 22 16.20 15.84 -31.47
C GLY A 22 15.89 15.57 -30.00
N SER A 23 14.65 15.18 -29.72
CA SER A 23 14.20 14.74 -28.43
C SER A 23 15.08 13.58 -27.94
N LEU A 24 16.11 13.89 -27.15
CA LEU A 24 17.00 12.91 -26.50
C LEU A 24 16.32 12.23 -25.30
N PHE A 25 15.08 12.56 -25.01
CA PHE A 25 14.25 11.83 -24.06
C PHE A 25 13.49 10.73 -24.79
N GLY A 26 14.19 9.70 -25.25
CA GLY A 26 13.59 8.42 -25.53
C GLY A 26 12.98 7.92 -24.23
N SER A 27 11.63 7.99 -24.10
CA SER A 27 10.93 7.30 -23.03
C SER A 27 11.26 5.82 -23.17
N LYS A 28 12.17 5.32 -22.32
CA LYS A 28 12.40 3.89 -22.14
C LYS A 28 11.03 3.33 -21.79
N LYS A 29 10.37 2.64 -22.72
CA LYS A 29 9.24 1.77 -22.40
C LYS A 29 9.78 0.81 -21.34
N SER A 30 9.42 1.03 -20.07
CA SER A 30 9.80 0.13 -19.00
C SER A 30 9.09 -1.20 -19.28
N SER A 31 9.85 -2.19 -19.73
CA SER A 31 9.34 -3.53 -19.94
C SER A 31 9.28 -4.26 -18.62
N THR A 32 8.25 -5.09 -18.44
CA THR A 32 8.18 -5.97 -17.29
C THR A 32 9.29 -7.03 -17.39
N PRO A 33 10.14 -7.19 -16.35
CA PRO A 33 11.16 -8.23 -16.35
C PRO A 33 10.55 -9.63 -16.58
N PRO A 34 11.17 -10.53 -17.37
CA PRO A 34 10.59 -11.83 -17.69
C PRO A 34 10.18 -12.67 -16.48
N LYS A 35 10.97 -12.67 -15.41
CA LYS A 35 10.64 -13.36 -14.15
C LYS A 35 9.37 -12.82 -13.48
N ILE A 36 9.14 -11.51 -13.55
CA ILE A 36 7.94 -10.88 -13.04
C ILE A 36 6.75 -11.21 -13.96
N ALA A 37 6.91 -11.01 -15.27
CA ALA A 37 5.86 -11.25 -16.26
C ALA A 37 5.33 -12.70 -16.20
N ALA A 38 6.20 -13.69 -16.00
CA ALA A 38 5.85 -15.10 -15.94
C ALA A 38 4.94 -15.48 -14.77
N LYS A 39 4.81 -14.64 -13.73
CA LYS A 39 4.03 -14.95 -12.52
C LYS A 39 2.74 -14.16 -12.41
N ILE A 40 2.66 -12.98 -13.01
CA ILE A 40 1.47 -12.11 -12.93
C ILE A 40 0.21 -12.89 -13.31
N ASN A 41 -0.85 -12.73 -12.53
CA ASN A 41 -2.16 -13.39 -12.64
C ASN A 41 -2.11 -14.93 -12.39
N HIS A 42 -1.00 -15.48 -11.92
CA HIS A 42 -0.96 -16.86 -11.45
C HIS A 42 -1.25 -16.91 -9.96
N THR A 43 -1.98 -17.92 -9.54
CA THR A 43 -2.27 -18.13 -8.10
C THR A 43 -0.99 -18.38 -7.32
N VAL A 44 -0.86 -17.67 -6.20
CA VAL A 44 0.24 -17.85 -5.25
C VAL A 44 0.16 -19.25 -4.61
N PRO A 45 1.22 -20.07 -4.67
CA PRO A 45 1.21 -21.37 -4.04
C PRO A 45 1.01 -21.27 -2.52
N GLN A 46 0.28 -22.22 -1.94
CA GLN A 46 0.07 -22.26 -0.49
C GLN A 46 1.39 -22.40 0.30
N ALA A 47 2.43 -22.97 -0.31
CA ALA A 47 3.77 -23.04 0.30
C ALA A 47 4.34 -21.65 0.56
N LEU A 48 4.24 -20.70 -0.42
CA LEU A 48 4.72 -19.34 -0.24
C LEU A 48 3.91 -18.59 0.82
N LEU A 49 2.58 -18.78 0.88
CA LEU A 49 1.74 -18.19 1.94
C LEU A 49 2.10 -18.73 3.33
N LYS A 50 2.49 -20.03 3.44
CA LYS A 50 3.00 -20.62 4.68
C LYS A 50 4.34 -20.01 5.08
N ASP A 51 5.24 -19.77 4.13
CA ASP A 51 6.53 -19.13 4.39
C ASP A 51 6.33 -17.67 4.87
N LEU A 52 5.36 -16.95 4.30
CA LEU A 52 4.98 -15.61 4.77
C LEU A 52 4.34 -15.66 6.17
N ALA A 53 3.49 -16.63 6.44
CA ALA A 53 2.92 -16.81 7.78
C ALA A 53 4.03 -17.08 8.82
N LYS A 54 5.01 -17.94 8.48
CA LYS A 54 6.17 -18.21 9.32
C LYS A 54 6.98 -16.94 9.58
N ALA A 55 7.29 -16.17 8.53
CA ALA A 55 7.99 -14.89 8.66
C ALA A 55 7.22 -13.92 9.54
N SER A 56 5.91 -13.82 9.35
CA SER A 56 5.03 -12.97 10.16
C SER A 56 5.02 -13.37 11.63
N GLN A 57 4.94 -14.67 11.93
CA GLN A 57 5.00 -15.20 13.29
C GLN A 57 6.36 -14.93 13.95
N SER A 58 7.47 -15.12 13.23
CA SER A 58 8.82 -14.85 13.78
C SER A 58 9.04 -13.36 14.15
N GLY A 59 8.28 -12.45 13.54
CA GLY A 59 8.32 -11.02 13.83
C GLY A 59 7.44 -10.56 14.99
N LEU A 60 6.62 -11.42 15.59
CA LEU A 60 5.66 -11.04 16.64
C LEU A 60 6.32 -10.39 17.88
N SER A 61 7.52 -10.83 18.23
CA SER A 61 8.25 -10.30 19.39
C SER A 61 9.06 -9.04 19.07
N LEU A 62 9.19 -8.63 17.81
CA LEU A 62 9.97 -7.46 17.42
C LEU A 62 9.24 -6.17 17.82
N SER A 63 9.73 -5.54 18.87
CA SER A 63 9.16 -4.26 19.33
C SER A 63 9.49 -3.12 18.38
N PRO A 64 8.56 -2.16 18.19
CA PRO A 64 8.86 -0.93 17.51
C PRO A 64 10.07 -0.22 18.14
N PRO A 65 11.06 0.22 17.35
CA PRO A 65 12.18 0.97 17.89
C PRO A 65 11.72 2.30 18.50
N PRO A 66 12.46 2.85 19.49
CA PRO A 66 12.12 4.14 20.07
C PRO A 66 11.97 5.23 19.01
N GLY A 67 10.87 6.01 19.08
CA GLY A 67 10.59 7.09 18.14
C GLY A 67 10.02 6.64 16.79
N MET A 68 9.77 5.35 16.59
CA MET A 68 9.12 4.89 15.36
C MET A 68 7.74 5.53 15.19
N GLN A 69 7.50 6.10 14.01
CA GLN A 69 6.16 6.50 13.60
C GLN A 69 5.35 5.28 13.15
N VAL A 70 4.22 5.06 13.79
CA VAL A 70 3.21 4.12 13.30
C VAL A 70 2.39 4.82 12.21
N TYR A 71 2.26 4.19 11.05
CA TYR A 71 1.56 4.78 9.90
C TYR A 71 0.04 4.59 9.97
N MET A 72 -0.51 4.88 11.15
CA MET A 72 -1.96 4.88 11.40
C MET A 72 -2.36 6.11 12.21
N LYS A 73 -3.63 6.42 12.19
CA LYS A 73 -4.26 7.38 13.11
C LYS A 73 -5.58 6.83 13.65
N ALA A 74 -5.92 7.22 14.87
CA ALA A 74 -7.22 6.94 15.46
C ALA A 74 -8.30 7.80 14.78
N ILE A 75 -9.44 7.18 14.53
CA ILE A 75 -10.63 7.82 13.95
C ILE A 75 -11.87 7.37 14.73
N ASN A 76 -13.02 7.92 14.37
CA ASN A 76 -14.33 7.45 14.83
C ASN A 76 -15.26 7.30 13.63
N GLY A 77 -15.58 6.07 13.26
CA GLY A 77 -16.36 5.76 12.09
C GLY A 77 -17.20 4.49 12.25
N PRO A 78 -18.01 4.14 11.23
CA PRO A 78 -18.85 2.94 11.27
C PRO A 78 -17.99 1.68 11.22
N ARG A 79 -18.47 0.61 11.84
CA ARG A 79 -17.86 -0.71 11.74
C ARG A 79 -18.04 -1.31 10.34
N VAL A 80 -17.05 -2.06 9.88
CA VAL A 80 -17.10 -2.84 8.63
C VAL A 80 -17.69 -4.23 8.90
N ALA A 81 -17.31 -4.83 10.01
CA ALA A 81 -17.80 -6.17 10.37
C ALA A 81 -19.03 -6.10 11.29
N LYS A 82 -19.88 -7.14 11.19
CA LYS A 82 -20.94 -7.41 12.15
C LYS A 82 -20.48 -8.42 13.19
N GLY A 83 -21.08 -8.38 14.37
CA GLY A 83 -20.74 -9.29 15.47
C GLY A 83 -19.36 -9.01 16.06
N ASN A 84 -18.62 -10.05 16.45
CA ASN A 84 -17.38 -9.95 17.20
C ASN A 84 -16.11 -9.87 16.31
N LYS A 85 -16.26 -9.96 14.99
CA LYS A 85 -15.10 -9.84 14.11
C LYS A 85 -14.69 -8.39 13.92
N VAL A 86 -13.40 -8.17 13.78
CA VAL A 86 -12.84 -6.88 13.36
C VAL A 86 -12.89 -6.78 11.83
N GLY A 87 -13.46 -5.70 11.33
CA GLY A 87 -13.55 -5.46 9.89
C GLY A 87 -12.35 -4.69 9.36
N ILE A 88 -11.73 -5.17 8.30
CA ILE A 88 -10.72 -4.43 7.56
C ILE A 88 -11.22 -4.22 6.15
N LEU A 89 -11.35 -2.94 5.74
CA LEU A 89 -11.61 -2.55 4.36
C LEU A 89 -10.31 -2.04 3.73
N TYR A 90 -9.94 -2.67 2.62
CA TYR A 90 -8.86 -2.23 1.75
C TYR A 90 -9.42 -1.76 0.41
N VAL A 91 -8.98 -0.60 -0.07
CA VAL A 91 -9.23 -0.13 -1.43
C VAL A 91 -7.89 0.19 -2.07
N GLY A 92 -7.65 -0.38 -3.24
CA GLY A 92 -6.41 -0.18 -3.98
C GLY A 92 -6.57 -0.39 -5.48
N ALA A 93 -5.44 -0.46 -6.16
CA ALA A 93 -5.36 -0.81 -7.56
C ALA A 93 -4.05 -1.54 -7.85
N ASP A 94 -4.07 -2.47 -8.79
CA ASP A 94 -2.89 -3.26 -9.13
C ASP A 94 -1.76 -2.42 -9.70
N PHE A 95 -2.08 -1.32 -10.43
CA PHE A 95 -1.04 -0.44 -10.98
C PHE A 95 -0.21 0.29 -9.91
N CYS A 96 -0.79 0.52 -8.73
CA CYS A 96 -0.22 1.41 -7.72
C CYS A 96 0.94 0.75 -6.93
N PRO A 97 2.16 1.29 -6.96
CA PRO A 97 3.30 0.71 -6.25
C PRO A 97 3.19 0.85 -4.72
N TYR A 98 2.51 1.88 -4.24
CA TYR A 98 2.22 2.05 -2.81
C TYR A 98 1.20 1.03 -2.32
N CYS A 99 0.22 0.68 -3.16
CA CYS A 99 -0.70 -0.44 -2.92
C CYS A 99 0.07 -1.77 -2.89
N ALA A 100 1.06 -1.93 -3.78
CA ALA A 100 1.92 -3.09 -3.79
C ALA A 100 2.60 -3.30 -2.43
N GLY A 101 3.23 -2.27 -1.87
CA GLY A 101 3.82 -2.33 -0.54
C GLY A 101 2.78 -2.64 0.56
N GLN A 102 1.62 -1.99 0.52
CA GLN A 102 0.58 -2.20 1.54
C GLN A 102 0.00 -3.62 1.53
N ARG A 103 -0.11 -4.27 0.37
CA ARG A 103 -0.59 -5.66 0.29
C ARG A 103 0.34 -6.65 0.99
N TRP A 104 1.65 -6.43 0.99
CA TRP A 104 2.59 -7.24 1.79
C TRP A 104 2.27 -7.15 3.29
N ALA A 105 2.08 -5.93 3.80
CA ALA A 105 1.71 -5.73 5.21
C ALA A 105 0.36 -6.37 5.55
N LEU A 106 -0.65 -6.21 4.68
CA LEU A 106 -1.97 -6.81 4.87
C LEU A 106 -1.91 -8.34 4.85
N VAL A 107 -1.26 -8.95 3.87
CA VAL A 107 -1.14 -10.41 3.79
C VAL A 107 -0.46 -10.95 5.05
N MET A 108 0.66 -10.39 5.46
CA MET A 108 1.38 -10.84 6.64
C MET A 108 0.60 -10.65 7.94
N THR A 109 -0.11 -9.51 8.10
CA THR A 109 -0.99 -9.29 9.25
C THR A 109 -2.14 -10.30 9.26
N LEU A 110 -2.85 -10.46 8.15
CA LEU A 110 -4.03 -11.31 8.06
C LEU A 110 -3.70 -12.79 8.21
N LEU A 111 -2.51 -13.23 7.81
CA LEU A 111 -2.05 -14.61 8.03
C LEU A 111 -1.85 -14.95 9.51
N ARG A 112 -1.82 -13.97 10.42
CA ARG A 112 -1.83 -14.18 11.89
C ARG A 112 -3.21 -14.57 12.41
N PHE A 113 -4.27 -14.18 11.71
CA PHE A 113 -5.66 -14.35 12.14
C PHE A 113 -6.47 -15.33 11.30
N GLY A 114 -5.93 -15.77 10.17
CA GLY A 114 -6.66 -16.62 9.24
C GLY A 114 -5.84 -17.07 8.04
N HIS A 115 -6.53 -17.41 6.97
CA HIS A 115 -5.87 -17.91 5.76
C HIS A 115 -6.53 -17.41 4.49
N PHE A 116 -5.70 -17.28 3.45
CA PHE A 116 -6.12 -16.91 2.10
C PHE A 116 -6.22 -18.12 1.17
N LYS A 117 -7.14 -18.01 0.19
CA LYS A 117 -7.18 -18.83 -1.02
C LYS A 117 -7.31 -17.92 -2.24
N GLY A 118 -6.73 -18.31 -3.36
CA GLY A 118 -6.89 -17.61 -4.64
C GLY A 118 -6.16 -16.25 -4.74
N VAL A 119 -5.27 -15.91 -3.81
CA VAL A 119 -4.40 -14.74 -3.97
C VAL A 119 -3.53 -14.95 -5.19
N GLU A 120 -3.41 -13.93 -6.04
CA GLU A 120 -2.61 -13.99 -7.26
C GLU A 120 -1.34 -13.15 -7.13
N TYR A 121 -0.28 -13.57 -7.82
CA TYR A 121 0.89 -12.75 -8.02
C TYR A 121 0.55 -11.55 -8.88
N MET A 122 1.00 -10.37 -8.46
CA MET A 122 0.81 -9.12 -9.19
C MET A 122 2.08 -8.27 -9.10
N ALA A 123 2.24 -7.34 -10.01
CA ALA A 123 3.25 -6.30 -9.93
C ALA A 123 2.65 -4.96 -10.32
N SER A 124 3.12 -3.87 -9.72
CA SER A 124 2.67 -2.52 -10.06
C SER A 124 2.90 -2.17 -11.54
N SER A 125 2.38 -1.04 -11.99
CA SER A 125 2.54 -0.56 -13.36
C SER A 125 4.00 -0.60 -13.83
N PRO A 126 4.27 -0.98 -15.08
CA PRO A 126 5.62 -0.98 -15.63
C PRO A 126 6.15 0.44 -15.89
N THR A 127 5.31 1.47 -15.78
CA THR A 127 5.64 2.86 -16.13
C THR A 127 5.62 3.81 -14.94
N ASP A 128 5.32 3.30 -13.73
CA ASP A 128 5.29 4.11 -12.51
C ASP A 128 6.71 4.37 -11.95
N VAL A 129 6.84 5.28 -10.98
CA VAL A 129 8.09 5.65 -10.31
C VAL A 129 8.78 4.44 -9.65
N TYR A 130 8.01 3.52 -9.09
CA TYR A 130 8.45 2.22 -8.60
C TYR A 130 7.86 1.13 -9.49
N SER A 131 8.35 1.08 -10.74
CA SER A 131 7.82 0.19 -11.75
C SER A 131 8.02 -1.29 -11.40
N ASN A 132 7.01 -2.10 -11.76
CA ASN A 132 7.06 -3.55 -11.58
C ASN A 132 7.35 -4.00 -10.13
N THR A 133 6.90 -3.25 -9.12
CA THR A 133 7.01 -3.66 -7.71
C THR A 133 6.23 -4.96 -7.49
N PRO A 134 6.88 -6.07 -7.11
CA PRO A 134 6.21 -7.35 -6.88
C PRO A 134 5.23 -7.25 -5.73
N THR A 135 4.05 -7.82 -5.90
CA THR A 135 2.98 -7.80 -4.91
C THR A 135 1.98 -8.92 -5.17
N PHE A 136 0.80 -8.79 -4.60
CA PHE A 136 -0.35 -9.66 -4.74
C PHE A 136 -1.54 -8.88 -5.29
N SER A 137 -2.55 -9.58 -5.85
CA SER A 137 -3.88 -9.05 -6.09
C SER A 137 -4.89 -9.81 -5.23
N PHE A 138 -5.85 -9.08 -4.67
CA PHE A 138 -6.95 -9.68 -3.91
C PHE A 138 -8.19 -9.96 -4.77
N LEU A 139 -8.18 -9.60 -6.05
CA LEU A 139 -9.34 -9.63 -6.96
C LEU A 139 -10.11 -10.95 -6.93
N HIS A 140 -9.41 -12.08 -6.97
CA HIS A 140 -10.02 -13.43 -6.97
C HIS A 140 -9.79 -14.18 -5.66
N SER A 141 -9.36 -13.46 -4.62
CA SER A 141 -9.03 -14.11 -3.35
C SER A 141 -10.24 -14.23 -2.43
N THR A 142 -10.18 -15.22 -1.57
CA THR A 142 -11.05 -15.34 -0.40
C THR A 142 -10.20 -15.39 0.86
N TYR A 143 -10.69 -14.74 1.91
CA TYR A 143 -10.07 -14.79 3.22
C TYR A 143 -11.02 -15.39 4.24
N THR A 144 -10.53 -16.35 5.02
CA THR A 144 -11.30 -17.01 6.08
C THR A 144 -10.61 -16.81 7.42
N SER A 145 -11.36 -16.28 8.38
CA SER A 145 -10.90 -16.06 9.74
C SER A 145 -12.04 -16.16 10.72
N LYS A 146 -11.71 -16.57 11.96
CA LYS A 146 -12.58 -16.51 13.12
C LYS A 146 -12.68 -15.08 13.68
N TYR A 147 -11.63 -14.29 13.52
CA TYR A 147 -11.39 -12.99 14.18
C TYR A 147 -11.63 -11.80 13.27
N VAL A 148 -11.27 -11.91 12.00
CA VAL A 148 -11.26 -10.77 11.07
C VAL A 148 -12.21 -11.02 9.89
N LYS A 149 -12.95 -9.99 9.51
CA LYS A 149 -13.63 -9.87 8.22
C LYS A 149 -12.78 -8.98 7.34
N PHE A 150 -12.22 -9.52 6.27
CA PHE A 150 -11.44 -8.75 5.31
C PHE A 150 -12.26 -8.50 4.06
N GLU A 151 -12.36 -7.23 3.67
CA GLU A 151 -12.96 -6.77 2.42
C GLU A 151 -11.89 -6.05 1.62
N ALA A 152 -11.69 -6.45 0.37
CA ALA A 152 -10.77 -5.82 -0.56
C ALA A 152 -11.51 -5.37 -1.82
N VAL A 153 -11.11 -4.22 -2.36
CA VAL A 153 -11.58 -3.70 -3.64
C VAL A 153 -10.38 -3.31 -4.46
N GLU A 154 -10.13 -4.05 -5.54
CA GLU A 154 -9.11 -3.74 -6.53
C GLU A 154 -9.76 -2.93 -7.66
N THR A 155 -9.60 -1.61 -7.61
CA THR A 155 -10.36 -0.70 -8.48
C THR A 155 -9.91 -0.71 -9.93
N ALA A 156 -8.65 -1.04 -10.20
CA ALA A 156 -8.09 -1.12 -11.55
C ALA A 156 -6.93 -2.11 -11.64
N ASP A 157 -6.73 -2.66 -12.83
CA ASP A 157 -5.61 -3.53 -13.14
C ASP A 157 -4.27 -2.76 -13.20
N ARG A 158 -3.17 -3.48 -13.46
CA ARG A 158 -1.83 -2.87 -13.54
C ARG A 158 -1.63 -1.93 -14.74
N MET A 159 -2.55 -1.91 -15.70
CA MET A 159 -2.56 -1.01 -16.87
C MET A 159 -3.54 0.14 -16.70
N GLY A 160 -4.30 0.17 -15.60
CA GLY A 160 -5.28 1.21 -15.29
C GLY A 160 -6.69 0.93 -15.81
N HIS A 161 -6.98 -0.26 -16.33
CA HIS A 161 -8.35 -0.62 -16.72
C HIS A 161 -9.17 -0.95 -15.48
N LYS A 162 -10.42 -0.51 -15.47
CA LYS A 162 -11.33 -0.71 -14.35
C LYS A 162 -11.56 -2.20 -14.07
N LEU A 163 -11.49 -2.58 -12.79
CA LEU A 163 -11.85 -3.90 -12.27
C LEU A 163 -13.12 -3.82 -11.43
N GLU A 164 -12.98 -3.64 -10.13
CA GLU A 164 -14.09 -3.64 -9.18
C GLU A 164 -14.62 -2.24 -8.88
N SER A 165 -15.80 -2.20 -8.31
CA SER A 165 -16.40 -0.99 -7.76
C SER A 165 -16.79 -1.25 -6.31
N MET A 166 -16.58 -0.25 -5.46
CA MET A 166 -17.06 -0.27 -4.09
C MET A 166 -18.58 -0.37 -4.05
N ASP A 167 -19.11 -1.13 -3.13
CA ASP A 167 -20.53 -1.09 -2.77
C ASP A 167 -20.89 0.23 -2.05
N LYS A 168 -22.18 0.43 -1.75
CA LYS A 168 -22.66 1.66 -1.12
C LYS A 168 -22.03 1.92 0.25
N ALA A 169 -21.83 0.87 1.07
CA ALA A 169 -21.26 1.03 2.41
C ALA A 169 -19.76 1.31 2.35
N GLN A 170 -19.04 0.58 1.50
CA GLN A 170 -17.60 0.80 1.24
C GLN A 170 -17.33 2.20 0.70
N ASN A 171 -18.14 2.64 -0.28
CA ASN A 171 -18.01 3.98 -0.86
C ASN A 171 -18.33 5.08 0.15
N ALA A 172 -19.29 4.90 1.04
CA ALA A 172 -19.59 5.86 2.10
C ALA A 172 -18.43 6.01 3.09
N ILE A 173 -17.77 4.90 3.47
CA ILE A 173 -16.56 4.90 4.30
C ILE A 173 -15.41 5.58 3.56
N PHE A 174 -15.12 5.15 2.35
CA PHE A 174 -14.04 5.67 1.53
C PHE A 174 -14.19 7.19 1.32
N SER A 175 -15.33 7.64 0.83
CA SER A 175 -15.57 9.07 0.54
C SER A 175 -15.46 9.96 1.77
N LYS A 176 -15.80 9.46 2.97
CA LYS A 176 -15.68 10.23 4.22
C LYS A 176 -14.26 10.28 4.73
N PHE A 177 -13.55 9.14 4.75
CA PHE A 177 -12.26 9.01 5.43
C PHE A 177 -11.06 9.16 4.50
N ASP A 178 -11.27 9.14 3.18
CA ASP A 178 -10.28 9.57 2.17
C ASP A 178 -10.54 11.02 1.73
N ALA A 179 -10.74 11.89 2.68
CA ALA A 179 -11.00 13.32 2.51
C ALA A 179 -10.40 14.10 3.69
N PRO A 180 -10.14 15.40 3.56
CA PRO A 180 -9.80 16.23 4.71
C PRO A 180 -10.87 16.17 5.82
N PRO A 181 -10.49 16.11 7.10
CA PRO A 181 -9.13 16.16 7.67
C PRO A 181 -8.42 14.81 7.80
N TYR A 182 -9.00 13.74 7.27
CA TYR A 182 -8.47 12.37 7.43
C TYR A 182 -7.36 12.04 6.43
N SER A 183 -7.50 12.52 5.20
CA SER A 183 -6.52 12.43 4.12
C SER A 183 -6.21 13.83 3.59
N PRO A 184 -5.02 14.08 3.00
CA PRO A 184 -4.70 15.37 2.39
C PRO A 184 -5.51 15.66 1.13
N GLY A 185 -6.14 14.68 0.51
CA GLY A 185 -6.94 14.80 -0.72
C GLY A 185 -7.99 13.71 -0.82
N TYR A 186 -8.52 13.54 -2.03
CA TYR A 186 -9.54 12.55 -2.37
C TYR A 186 -8.98 11.53 -3.34
N GLY A 187 -9.48 10.29 -3.30
CA GLY A 187 -9.08 9.22 -4.21
C GLY A 187 -7.70 8.63 -3.91
N SER A 188 -7.23 8.77 -2.67
CA SER A 188 -5.92 8.31 -2.25
C SER A 188 -5.91 6.79 -2.04
N ILE A 189 -5.00 6.10 -2.71
CA ILE A 189 -4.77 4.67 -2.51
C ILE A 189 -3.29 4.40 -2.21
N PRO A 190 -2.97 3.37 -1.40
CA PRO A 190 -3.87 2.43 -0.72
C PRO A 190 -4.69 3.08 0.40
N PHE A 191 -5.95 2.70 0.50
CA PHE A 191 -6.81 3.03 1.62
C PHE A 191 -7.01 1.78 2.47
N VAL A 192 -6.73 1.87 3.78
CA VAL A 192 -6.96 0.77 4.74
C VAL A 192 -7.64 1.33 5.97
N TYR A 193 -8.84 0.83 6.21
CA TYR A 193 -9.71 1.23 7.29
C TYR A 193 -9.97 0.04 8.22
N VAL A 194 -9.72 0.21 9.51
CA VAL A 194 -9.83 -0.86 10.52
C VAL A 194 -11.01 -0.56 11.43
N ASP A 195 -12.12 -1.18 11.11
CA ASP A 195 -13.39 -1.29 11.85
C ASP A 195 -13.87 0.01 12.53
N GLY A 196 -13.64 1.15 11.90
CA GLY A 196 -14.09 2.45 12.42
C GLY A 196 -13.16 3.11 13.43
N GLN A 197 -12.07 2.46 13.82
CA GLN A 197 -11.18 2.95 14.88
C GLN A 197 -9.82 3.43 14.38
N TYR A 198 -9.32 2.85 13.29
CA TYR A 198 -8.02 3.26 12.75
C TYR A 198 -8.06 3.41 11.23
N LEU A 199 -7.27 4.37 10.76
CA LEU A 199 -7.00 4.60 9.34
C LEU A 199 -5.49 4.54 9.10
N VAL A 200 -5.06 3.73 8.14
CA VAL A 200 -3.66 3.71 7.69
C VAL A 200 -3.39 4.97 6.87
N THR A 201 -2.34 5.68 7.21
CA THR A 201 -2.02 7.01 6.64
C THR A 201 -0.93 6.97 5.59
N ARG A 202 -0.16 5.88 5.56
CA ARG A 202 0.93 5.62 4.59
C ARG A 202 1.09 4.12 4.39
N PRO A 203 1.61 3.68 3.24
CA PRO A 203 1.99 2.28 3.06
C PRO A 203 2.98 1.83 4.14
N MET A 204 2.70 0.69 4.76
CA MET A 204 3.52 0.13 5.83
C MET A 204 4.79 -0.54 5.33
N VAL A 205 4.84 -0.88 4.05
CA VAL A 205 6.03 -1.34 3.34
C VAL A 205 6.31 -0.35 2.22
N SER A 206 7.51 0.20 2.19
CA SER A 206 7.91 1.09 1.12
C SER A 206 8.11 0.32 -0.19
N PRO A 207 7.56 0.77 -1.33
CA PRO A 207 7.83 0.15 -2.61
C PRO A 207 9.32 0.24 -2.98
N ASN A 208 10.05 1.23 -2.47
CA ASN A 208 11.48 1.33 -2.65
C ASN A 208 12.25 0.15 -2.04
N ASP A 209 11.79 -0.36 -0.89
CA ASP A 209 12.44 -1.47 -0.19
C ASP A 209 12.22 -2.82 -0.92
N LEU A 210 11.28 -2.85 -1.86
CA LEU A 210 10.96 -4.01 -2.71
C LEU A 210 11.58 -3.89 -4.11
N SER A 211 12.19 -2.76 -4.43
CA SER A 211 12.68 -2.44 -5.78
C SER A 211 13.77 -3.41 -6.23
N GLY A 212 13.63 -3.94 -7.45
CA GLY A 212 14.59 -4.85 -8.07
C GLY A 212 14.56 -6.29 -7.56
N MET A 213 13.67 -6.60 -6.60
CA MET A 213 13.47 -7.96 -6.07
C MET A 213 12.37 -8.68 -6.82
N ASP A 214 12.35 -10.00 -6.73
CA ASP A 214 11.20 -10.86 -7.04
C ASP A 214 10.54 -11.36 -5.74
N TRP A 215 9.42 -12.10 -5.84
CA TRP A 215 8.67 -12.58 -4.65
C TRP A 215 9.49 -13.50 -3.77
N GLU A 216 10.30 -14.37 -4.35
CA GLU A 216 11.17 -15.30 -3.63
C GLU A 216 12.23 -14.56 -2.83
N GLN A 217 12.83 -13.53 -3.41
CA GLN A 217 13.82 -12.68 -2.74
C GLN A 217 13.19 -11.88 -1.59
N ILE A 218 11.99 -11.33 -1.79
CA ILE A 218 11.25 -10.64 -0.74
C ILE A 218 10.91 -11.59 0.40
N VAL A 219 10.37 -12.78 0.09
CA VAL A 219 10.02 -13.79 1.10
C VAL A 219 11.28 -14.29 1.85
N ALA A 220 12.38 -14.51 1.15
CA ALA A 220 13.64 -14.88 1.79
C ALA A 220 14.13 -13.78 2.75
N SER A 221 14.05 -12.51 2.34
CA SER A 221 14.40 -11.36 3.18
C SER A 221 13.49 -11.24 4.40
N LEU A 222 12.19 -11.46 4.23
CA LEU A 222 11.21 -11.44 5.33
C LEU A 222 11.36 -12.64 6.29
N ASN A 223 11.97 -13.75 5.86
CA ASN A 223 12.32 -14.89 6.72
C ASN A 223 13.69 -14.76 7.37
N ASN A 224 14.44 -13.70 7.09
CA ASN A 224 15.73 -13.42 7.73
C ASN A 224 15.58 -12.28 8.74
N PRO A 225 15.58 -12.56 10.05
CA PRO A 225 15.45 -11.53 11.10
C PRO A 225 16.54 -10.45 11.08
N GLN A 226 17.68 -10.71 10.44
CA GLN A 226 18.77 -9.74 10.32
C GLN A 226 18.67 -8.85 9.06
N SER A 227 17.70 -9.10 8.18
CA SER A 227 17.52 -8.29 6.98
C SER A 227 16.93 -6.92 7.32
N ASN A 228 17.34 -5.90 6.58
CA ASN A 228 16.77 -4.56 6.72
C ASN A 228 15.26 -4.57 6.45
N LEU A 229 14.81 -5.38 5.50
CA LEU A 229 13.38 -5.48 5.17
C LEU A 229 12.58 -6.05 6.35
N PHE A 230 13.04 -7.12 6.99
CA PHE A 230 12.38 -7.68 8.17
C PHE A 230 12.31 -6.64 9.31
N GLN A 231 13.44 -5.99 9.61
CA GLN A 231 13.56 -5.03 10.71
C GLN A 231 12.69 -3.78 10.50
N SER A 232 12.52 -3.32 9.26
CA SER A 232 11.70 -2.14 8.95
C SER A 232 10.20 -2.44 8.87
N VAL A 233 9.83 -3.64 8.40
CA VAL A 233 8.44 -3.99 8.08
C VAL A 233 7.70 -4.59 9.28
N MET A 234 8.36 -5.48 10.06
CA MET A 234 7.68 -6.20 11.15
C MET A 234 7.10 -5.30 12.24
N PRO A 235 7.74 -4.19 12.68
CA PRO A 235 7.11 -3.28 13.63
C PRO A 235 5.83 -2.62 13.11
N GLN A 236 5.73 -2.33 11.80
CA GLN A 236 4.51 -1.80 11.20
C GLN A 236 3.40 -2.85 11.12
N ILE A 237 3.77 -4.11 10.80
CA ILE A 237 2.84 -5.25 10.83
C ILE A 237 2.34 -5.48 12.26
N ASN A 238 3.22 -5.40 13.26
CA ASN A 238 2.83 -5.51 14.66
C ASN A 238 1.87 -4.38 15.09
N ALA A 239 2.02 -3.17 14.55
CA ALA A 239 1.08 -2.09 14.80
C ALA A 239 -0.31 -2.37 14.19
N LEU A 240 -0.39 -2.88 12.96
CA LEU A 240 -1.67 -3.26 12.36
C LEU A 240 -2.29 -4.46 13.08
N THR A 241 -1.47 -5.41 13.53
CA THR A 241 -1.92 -6.55 14.37
C THR A 241 -2.47 -6.05 15.70
N ALA A 242 -1.78 -5.11 16.37
CA ALA A 242 -2.23 -4.51 17.62
C ALA A 242 -3.56 -3.77 17.46
N ALA A 243 -3.78 -3.10 16.31
CA ALA A 243 -5.08 -2.48 16.02
C ALA A 243 -6.20 -3.51 15.96
N VAL A 244 -5.98 -4.69 15.35
CA VAL A 244 -6.95 -5.79 15.37
C VAL A 244 -7.16 -6.30 16.78
N CYS A 245 -6.07 -6.65 17.49
CA CYS A 245 -6.12 -7.18 18.85
C CYS A 245 -6.84 -6.25 19.85
N SER A 246 -6.73 -4.93 19.66
CA SER A 246 -7.43 -3.96 20.52
C SER A 246 -8.95 -3.94 20.32
N LEU A 247 -9.44 -4.54 19.24
CA LEU A 247 -10.85 -4.49 18.83
C LEU A 247 -11.57 -5.85 18.91
N ASP A 248 -10.83 -6.96 18.96
CA ASP A 248 -11.41 -8.32 19.06
C ASP A 248 -11.37 -8.91 20.47
N GLY A 249 -10.87 -8.15 21.43
CA GLY A 249 -10.75 -8.61 22.82
C GLY A 249 -9.42 -9.30 23.14
N GLY A 250 -8.43 -9.21 22.23
CA GLY A 250 -7.10 -9.77 22.44
C GLY A 250 -6.93 -11.20 21.94
N ASP A 251 -7.75 -11.63 21.00
CA ASP A 251 -7.71 -12.97 20.41
C ASP A 251 -7.05 -12.98 19.00
N PRO A 252 -6.31 -14.05 18.63
CA PRO A 252 -5.87 -15.15 19.48
C PRO A 252 -4.73 -14.70 20.42
N ASP A 253 -4.72 -15.25 21.63
CA ASP A 253 -3.81 -14.82 22.72
C ASP A 253 -2.34 -14.96 22.33
N ASP A 254 -1.93 -16.01 21.64
CA ASP A 254 -0.55 -16.23 21.17
C ASP A 254 -0.04 -15.15 20.19
N VAL A 255 -0.94 -14.45 19.51
CA VAL A 255 -0.63 -13.30 18.68
C VAL A 255 -0.70 -12.01 19.47
N CYS A 256 -1.79 -11.80 20.19
CA CYS A 256 -2.10 -10.51 20.78
C CYS A 256 -1.29 -10.23 22.07
N SER A 257 -0.85 -11.28 22.81
CA SER A 257 0.02 -11.16 23.98
C SER A 257 1.52 -11.06 23.62
N ALA A 258 1.89 -11.21 22.34
CA ALA A 258 3.27 -11.14 21.92
C ALA A 258 3.89 -9.77 22.21
N SER A 259 5.14 -9.75 22.71
CA SER A 259 5.79 -8.52 23.22
C SER A 259 5.84 -7.37 22.21
N GLY A 260 6.12 -7.65 20.93
CA GLY A 260 6.16 -6.62 19.89
C GLY A 260 4.77 -6.06 19.56
N VAL A 261 3.72 -6.90 19.63
CA VAL A 261 2.32 -6.47 19.43
C VAL A 261 1.85 -5.63 20.61
N MET A 262 2.14 -6.04 21.85
CA MET A 262 1.82 -5.27 23.06
C MET A 262 2.54 -3.91 23.10
N ALA A 263 3.82 -3.88 22.68
CA ALA A 263 4.57 -2.64 22.56
C ALA A 263 3.95 -1.69 21.54
N ALA A 264 3.53 -2.23 20.37
CA ALA A 264 2.82 -1.46 19.34
C ALA A 264 1.45 -0.97 19.84
N ASN A 265 0.69 -1.80 20.58
CA ASN A 265 -0.59 -1.41 21.18
C ASN A 265 -0.44 -0.21 22.14
N THR A 266 0.64 -0.17 22.92
CA THR A 266 0.94 0.97 23.78
C THR A 266 1.10 2.28 23.00
N ILE A 267 1.71 2.21 21.80
CA ILE A 267 1.84 3.39 20.92
C ILE A 267 0.47 3.81 20.40
N LEU A 268 -0.35 2.86 19.93
CA LEU A 268 -1.70 3.14 19.42
C LEU A 268 -2.60 3.77 20.49
N TYR A 269 -2.54 3.26 21.71
CA TYR A 269 -3.29 3.81 22.85
C TYR A 269 -2.94 5.27 23.13
N ARG A 270 -1.64 5.61 23.16
CA ARG A 270 -1.18 7.01 23.33
C ARG A 270 -1.65 7.92 22.19
N MET A 271 -1.62 7.43 20.95
CA MET A 271 -2.11 8.19 19.79
C MET A 271 -3.61 8.47 19.87
N ALA A 272 -4.41 7.49 20.31
CA ALA A 272 -5.85 7.67 20.51
C ALA A 272 -6.17 8.72 21.58
N GLN A 273 -5.43 8.75 22.68
CA GLN A 273 -5.59 9.77 23.72
C GLN A 273 -5.23 11.18 23.24
N GLN A 274 -4.14 11.34 22.48
CA GLN A 274 -3.74 12.63 21.93
C GLN A 274 -4.75 13.17 20.91
N GLY A 275 -5.35 12.27 20.12
CA GLY A 275 -6.42 12.64 19.16
C GLY A 275 -7.70 13.13 19.84
N GLN A 276 -8.05 12.63 21.02
CA GLN A 276 -9.24 13.07 21.77
C GLN A 276 -9.04 14.43 22.44
N GLY A 277 -7.84 14.71 22.96
CA GLY A 277 -7.52 16.01 23.60
C GLY A 277 -7.58 17.20 22.61
N SER A 278 -7.29 16.97 21.35
CA SER A 278 -7.35 18.02 20.31
C SER A 278 -8.77 18.35 19.82
N GLN A 279 -9.77 17.52 20.13
CA GLN A 279 -11.18 17.76 19.76
C GLN A 279 -11.98 18.47 20.85
N GLN A 280 -11.51 18.50 22.10
CA GLN A 280 -12.19 19.16 23.23
C GLN A 280 -11.75 20.62 23.42
N GLY A 281 -10.80 21.09 22.64
CA GLY A 281 -10.26 22.47 22.71
C GLY A 281 -10.70 23.39 21.55
N LYS A 282 -11.79 23.07 20.84
CA LYS A 282 -12.35 23.94 19.79
C LYS A 282 -13.79 24.30 20.06
#